data_f5e7d760d7a8b96afeabc0dbc7861ebb
#
_entry.id   f5e7d760d7a8b96afeabc0dbc7861ebb
#
_cell.length_a   1.000
_cell.length_b   1.000
_cell.length_c   1.000
_cell.angle_alpha   90.00
_cell.angle_beta   90.00
_cell.angle_gamma   90.00
#
_symmetry.space_group_name_H-M   'P 1'
#
loop_
_entity.id
_entity.type
_entity.pdbx_description
1 polymer ?
#
loop_
_entity_poly.entity_id
_entity_poly.type
_entity_poly.pdbx_seq_one_letter_code
_entity_poly.pdbx_strand_id
1 'polypeptide(L)'
;MPHSTAAPATAWTHPPVRVGLVGAGPWARAMHARMLAAGPETTLAGVWARRPEAAAEVAAAYGAPAAASFEELLDTCEAVAFAVPPAVQAALAPRAAAAGRALLLEKPLGTDLETARAVADAVAEHQVISQLVLTKRYHPATRAFLAEAATREVTGARSCYLHGAFLEGDFATAWRLEHGALLDLGPHLLDLLDTAVAPIVSVRATGDPTRWIELTCEHENGAVSQASLSGSVNLPRARTRVELFGPGEELVYDTADIDHEECWPILRREFATAVRTGQGTGIDAAHGLHIQRLLASARP
;
A
#
# COMPACT_ATOMS: atom_id res chain seq x y z
N MET A 1 -9.88 33.39 0.63
CA MET A 1 -9.32 32.07 0.26
C MET A 1 -10.24 31.47 -0.78
N PRO A 2 -9.85 31.32 -2.06
CA PRO A 2 -10.71 30.68 -3.04
C PRO A 2 -10.73 29.19 -2.80
N HIS A 3 -11.92 28.63 -2.56
CA HIS A 3 -12.16 27.20 -2.55
C HIS A 3 -11.83 26.65 -3.95
N SER A 4 -10.79 25.84 -4.02
CA SER A 4 -10.51 25.04 -5.22
C SER A 4 -11.68 24.07 -5.41
N THR A 5 -12.55 24.37 -6.36
CA THR A 5 -13.57 23.42 -6.82
C THR A 5 -12.84 22.33 -7.59
N ALA A 6 -12.63 21.19 -6.94
CA ALA A 6 -12.21 19.98 -7.63
C ALA A 6 -13.19 19.71 -8.80
N ALA A 7 -12.66 19.48 -10.00
CA ALA A 7 -13.47 19.13 -11.15
C ALA A 7 -14.36 17.90 -10.80
N PRO A 8 -15.64 17.88 -11.20
CA PRO A 8 -16.51 16.75 -10.90
C PRO A 8 -15.87 15.48 -11.45
N ALA A 9 -15.70 14.48 -10.59
CA ALA A 9 -15.20 13.18 -11.01
C ALA A 9 -16.10 12.64 -12.13
N THR A 10 -15.53 12.37 -13.30
CA THR A 10 -16.26 11.80 -14.44
C THR A 10 -17.02 10.55 -13.98
N ALA A 11 -18.31 10.46 -14.35
CA ALA A 11 -19.15 9.33 -13.98
C ALA A 11 -18.51 8.01 -14.45
N TRP A 12 -18.57 6.96 -13.63
CA TRP A 12 -18.10 5.64 -14.02
C TRP A 12 -19.02 5.05 -15.08
N THR A 13 -18.47 4.66 -16.23
CA THR A 13 -19.24 4.20 -17.40
C THR A 13 -19.07 2.72 -17.72
N HIS A 14 -18.13 2.03 -17.04
CA HIS A 14 -17.90 0.60 -17.23
C HIS A 14 -18.73 -0.25 -16.25
N PRO A 15 -18.96 -1.54 -16.52
CA PRO A 15 -19.44 -2.45 -15.50
C PRO A 15 -18.50 -2.46 -14.28
N PRO A 16 -19.03 -2.57 -13.05
CA PRO A 16 -18.18 -2.71 -11.86
C PRO A 16 -17.23 -3.92 -11.99
N VAL A 17 -16.00 -3.78 -11.52
CA VAL A 17 -15.09 -4.92 -11.41
C VAL A 17 -15.54 -5.77 -10.24
N ARG A 18 -15.75 -7.07 -10.47
CA ARG A 18 -16.09 -8.04 -9.42
C ARG A 18 -14.82 -8.46 -8.70
N VAL A 19 -14.67 -8.03 -7.44
CA VAL A 19 -13.44 -8.24 -6.65
C VAL A 19 -13.71 -9.25 -5.53
N GLY A 20 -12.94 -10.34 -5.50
CA GLY A 20 -12.89 -11.27 -4.38
C GLY A 20 -11.94 -10.75 -3.30
N LEU A 21 -12.35 -10.79 -2.04
CA LEU A 21 -11.51 -10.38 -0.90
C LEU A 21 -10.93 -11.61 -0.19
N VAL A 22 -9.61 -11.65 -0.10
CA VAL A 22 -8.86 -12.63 0.70
C VAL A 22 -8.49 -12.01 2.04
N GLY A 23 -9.11 -12.48 3.11
CA GLY A 23 -8.89 -12.01 4.47
C GLY A 23 -10.16 -11.50 5.16
N ALA A 24 -10.21 -11.67 6.48
CA ALA A 24 -11.29 -11.19 7.33
C ALA A 24 -10.77 -10.62 8.67
N GLY A 25 -9.52 -10.15 8.67
CA GLY A 25 -8.89 -9.48 9.81
C GLY A 25 -9.34 -8.02 9.96
N PRO A 26 -8.81 -7.31 10.97
CA PRO A 26 -9.17 -5.90 11.24
C PRO A 26 -9.02 -5.00 10.01
N TRP A 27 -7.93 -5.13 9.25
CA TRP A 27 -7.68 -4.33 8.06
C TRP A 27 -8.63 -4.66 6.89
N ALA A 28 -8.98 -5.95 6.72
CA ALA A 28 -10.00 -6.36 5.76
C ALA A 28 -11.34 -5.69 6.05
N ARG A 29 -11.75 -5.64 7.32
CA ARG A 29 -13.03 -5.03 7.78
C ARG A 29 -12.99 -3.51 7.69
N ALA A 30 -11.93 -2.90 8.22
CA ALA A 30 -11.81 -1.44 8.34
C ALA A 30 -11.65 -0.76 6.98
N MET A 31 -10.96 -1.38 6.02
CA MET A 31 -10.63 -0.75 4.76
C MET A 31 -11.14 -1.55 3.53
N HIS A 32 -10.58 -2.75 3.25
CA HIS A 32 -10.80 -3.41 1.95
C HIS A 32 -12.27 -3.71 1.64
N ALA A 33 -12.99 -4.35 2.57
CA ALA A 33 -14.38 -4.72 2.32
C ALA A 33 -15.27 -3.49 2.10
N ARG A 34 -15.10 -2.47 2.94
CA ARG A 34 -15.82 -1.20 2.83
C ARG A 34 -15.51 -0.47 1.53
N MET A 35 -14.24 -0.35 1.20
CA MET A 35 -13.77 0.34 0.00
C MET A 35 -14.27 -0.37 -1.28
N LEU A 36 -14.16 -1.70 -1.35
CA LEU A 36 -14.57 -2.48 -2.52
C LEU A 36 -16.09 -2.49 -2.71
N ALA A 37 -16.87 -2.52 -1.62
CA ALA A 37 -18.34 -2.52 -1.66
C ALA A 37 -18.95 -1.12 -1.92
N ALA A 38 -18.19 -0.04 -1.74
CA ALA A 38 -18.72 1.32 -1.87
C ALA A 38 -19.08 1.71 -3.32
N GLY A 39 -18.63 0.95 -4.34
CA GLY A 39 -18.94 1.23 -5.75
C GLY A 39 -18.67 2.69 -6.16
N PRO A 40 -19.02 3.08 -7.38
CA PRO A 40 -19.60 2.25 -8.46
C PRO A 40 -18.57 1.45 -9.26
N GLU A 41 -17.25 1.65 -9.03
CA GLU A 41 -16.18 1.08 -9.85
C GLU A 41 -15.96 -0.41 -9.58
N THR A 42 -16.28 -0.85 -8.35
CA THR A 42 -16.10 -2.24 -7.92
C THR A 42 -17.35 -2.78 -7.23
N THR A 43 -17.46 -4.11 -7.17
CA THR A 43 -18.38 -4.83 -6.29
C THR A 43 -17.61 -5.92 -5.55
N LEU A 44 -17.99 -6.17 -4.29
CA LEU A 44 -17.44 -7.28 -3.51
C LEU A 44 -18.10 -8.59 -3.99
N ALA A 45 -17.39 -9.39 -4.80
CA ALA A 45 -17.89 -10.60 -5.41
C ALA A 45 -17.95 -11.79 -4.44
N GLY A 46 -17.13 -11.75 -3.40
CA GLY A 46 -17.08 -12.75 -2.35
C GLY A 46 -15.96 -12.49 -1.36
N VAL A 47 -15.99 -13.19 -0.25
CA VAL A 47 -14.95 -13.14 0.79
C VAL A 47 -14.50 -14.56 1.12
N TRP A 48 -13.18 -14.76 1.16
CA TRP A 48 -12.59 -16.00 1.64
C TRP A 48 -11.55 -15.70 2.74
N ALA A 49 -11.54 -16.53 3.77
CA ALA A 49 -10.52 -16.51 4.81
C ALA A 49 -10.32 -17.91 5.38
N ARG A 50 -9.19 -18.19 6.04
CA ARG A 50 -8.90 -19.48 6.71
C ARG A 50 -9.92 -19.85 7.79
N ARG A 51 -10.61 -18.84 8.37
CA ARG A 51 -11.71 -19.04 9.31
C ARG A 51 -13.01 -18.72 8.57
N PRO A 52 -13.83 -19.76 8.21
CA PRO A 52 -15.04 -19.56 7.42
C PRO A 52 -16.06 -18.63 8.09
N GLU A 53 -16.19 -18.71 9.41
CA GLU A 53 -17.13 -17.86 10.18
C GLU A 53 -16.75 -16.38 10.06
N ALA A 54 -15.44 -16.04 10.14
CA ALA A 54 -14.97 -14.67 9.98
C ALA A 54 -15.16 -14.15 8.54
N ALA A 55 -15.01 -15.02 7.54
CA ALA A 55 -15.32 -14.68 6.15
C ALA A 55 -16.82 -14.41 5.96
N ALA A 56 -17.69 -15.26 6.55
CA ALA A 56 -19.13 -15.09 6.50
C ALA A 56 -19.60 -13.80 7.16
N GLU A 57 -19.04 -13.42 8.30
CA GLU A 57 -19.35 -12.15 8.97
C GLU A 57 -19.01 -10.93 8.08
N VAL A 58 -17.83 -10.91 7.46
CA VAL A 58 -17.43 -9.81 6.57
C VAL A 58 -18.31 -9.78 5.32
N ALA A 59 -18.56 -10.94 4.71
CA ALA A 59 -19.38 -11.06 3.52
C ALA A 59 -20.82 -10.57 3.77
N ALA A 60 -21.44 -11.02 4.87
CA ALA A 60 -22.81 -10.66 5.24
C ALA A 60 -22.98 -9.13 5.45
N ALA A 61 -21.97 -8.45 6.00
CA ALA A 61 -22.02 -7.00 6.24
C ALA A 61 -22.19 -6.20 4.92
N TYR A 62 -21.83 -6.78 3.78
CA TYR A 62 -21.89 -6.14 2.46
C TYR A 62 -22.75 -6.90 1.46
N GLY A 63 -23.53 -7.87 1.90
CA GLY A 63 -24.40 -8.66 1.01
C GLY A 63 -23.65 -9.53 0.00
N ALA A 64 -22.40 -9.86 0.28
CA ALA A 64 -21.56 -10.71 -0.57
C ALA A 64 -21.60 -12.17 -0.09
N PRO A 65 -21.30 -13.18 -0.94
CA PRO A 65 -21.14 -14.55 -0.52
C PRO A 65 -19.81 -14.78 0.21
N ALA A 66 -19.80 -15.73 1.16
CA ALA A 66 -18.58 -16.30 1.69
C ALA A 66 -18.20 -17.52 0.84
N ALA A 67 -16.99 -17.52 0.25
CA ALA A 67 -16.50 -18.63 -0.53
C ALA A 67 -15.97 -19.76 0.38
N ALA A 68 -16.25 -21.03 0.07
CA ALA A 68 -15.81 -22.18 0.84
C ALA A 68 -14.31 -22.47 0.64
N SER A 69 -13.75 -22.08 -0.52
CA SER A 69 -12.34 -22.23 -0.85
C SER A 69 -11.78 -21.01 -1.58
N PHE A 70 -10.45 -20.91 -1.65
CA PHE A 70 -9.79 -19.89 -2.45
C PHE A 70 -10.09 -20.06 -3.94
N GLU A 71 -10.16 -21.30 -4.41
CA GLU A 71 -10.49 -21.64 -5.79
C GLU A 71 -11.90 -21.17 -6.15
N GLU A 72 -12.89 -21.45 -5.29
CA GLU A 72 -14.26 -20.96 -5.49
C GLU A 72 -14.31 -19.42 -5.57
N LEU A 73 -13.52 -18.73 -4.72
CA LEU A 73 -13.44 -17.27 -4.83
C LEU A 73 -12.89 -16.85 -6.19
N LEU A 74 -11.84 -17.51 -6.70
CA LEU A 74 -11.25 -17.21 -8.01
C LEU A 74 -12.26 -17.40 -9.14
N ASP A 75 -13.15 -18.38 -9.07
CA ASP A 75 -14.14 -18.66 -10.11
C ASP A 75 -15.23 -17.57 -10.19
N THR A 76 -15.45 -16.83 -9.10
CA THR A 76 -16.53 -15.83 -9.00
C THR A 76 -16.10 -14.39 -9.27
N CYS A 77 -14.79 -14.10 -9.35
CA CYS A 77 -14.27 -12.75 -9.43
C CYS A 77 -13.41 -12.50 -10.68
N GLU A 78 -13.22 -11.24 -11.03
CA GLU A 78 -12.31 -10.76 -12.10
C GLU A 78 -10.97 -10.32 -11.49
N ALA A 79 -10.98 -9.94 -10.21
CA ALA A 79 -9.83 -9.46 -9.47
C ALA A 79 -9.86 -9.97 -8.03
N VAL A 80 -8.68 -10.06 -7.41
CA VAL A 80 -8.51 -10.47 -6.01
C VAL A 80 -7.82 -9.38 -5.23
N ALA A 81 -8.43 -8.95 -4.12
CA ALA A 81 -7.82 -8.06 -3.14
C ALA A 81 -7.31 -8.88 -1.95
N PHE A 82 -6.10 -8.59 -1.52
CA PHE A 82 -5.48 -9.24 -0.37
C PHE A 82 -5.49 -8.33 0.85
N ALA A 83 -6.00 -8.83 1.98
CA ALA A 83 -5.96 -8.17 3.28
C ALA A 83 -5.54 -9.19 4.36
N VAL A 84 -4.39 -9.79 4.13
CA VAL A 84 -3.80 -10.89 4.91
C VAL A 84 -2.34 -10.59 5.25
N PRO A 85 -1.73 -11.32 6.20
CA PRO A 85 -0.29 -11.20 6.44
C PRO A 85 0.55 -11.44 5.16
N PRO A 86 1.71 -10.79 5.03
CA PRO A 86 2.55 -10.86 3.81
C PRO A 86 2.89 -12.28 3.36
N ALA A 87 3.15 -13.21 4.30
CA ALA A 87 3.43 -14.61 3.98
C ALA A 87 2.23 -15.31 3.30
N VAL A 88 1.01 -14.99 3.71
CA VAL A 88 -0.20 -15.56 3.10
C VAL A 88 -0.44 -14.98 1.71
N GLN A 89 -0.25 -13.65 1.56
CA GLN A 89 -0.31 -12.99 0.26
C GLN A 89 0.71 -13.59 -0.71
N ALA A 90 1.96 -13.71 -0.31
CA ALA A 90 3.03 -14.25 -1.14
C ALA A 90 2.76 -15.69 -1.61
N ALA A 91 2.06 -16.50 -0.80
CA ALA A 91 1.68 -17.86 -1.18
C ALA A 91 0.47 -17.92 -2.13
N LEU A 92 -0.47 -16.99 -2.04
CA LEU A 92 -1.73 -17.03 -2.78
C LEU A 92 -1.75 -16.11 -4.02
N ALA A 93 -1.04 -15.00 -4.01
CA ALA A 93 -1.04 -14.05 -5.13
C ALA A 93 -0.53 -14.68 -6.45
N PRO A 94 0.54 -15.51 -6.48
CA PRO A 94 0.93 -16.22 -7.69
C PRO A 94 -0.16 -17.14 -8.26
N ARG A 95 -0.92 -17.80 -7.39
CA ARG A 95 -2.04 -18.68 -7.79
C ARG A 95 -3.19 -17.87 -8.41
N ALA A 96 -3.49 -16.70 -7.85
CA ALA A 96 -4.50 -15.80 -8.43
C ALA A 96 -4.03 -15.24 -9.78
N ALA A 97 -2.75 -14.88 -9.92
CA ALA A 97 -2.16 -14.47 -11.20
C ALA A 97 -2.26 -15.59 -12.25
N ALA A 98 -1.91 -16.83 -11.89
CA ALA A 98 -2.01 -18.00 -12.77
C ALA A 98 -3.45 -18.31 -13.21
N ALA A 99 -4.44 -17.95 -12.37
CA ALA A 99 -5.85 -17.99 -12.72
C ALA A 99 -6.33 -16.79 -13.59
N GLY A 100 -5.42 -15.90 -14.00
CA GLY A 100 -5.72 -14.73 -14.82
C GLY A 100 -6.47 -13.63 -14.06
N ARG A 101 -6.38 -13.57 -12.73
CA ARG A 101 -7.06 -12.54 -11.93
C ARG A 101 -6.18 -11.32 -11.76
N ALA A 102 -6.75 -10.13 -11.90
CA ALA A 102 -6.08 -8.89 -11.50
C ALA A 102 -5.87 -8.86 -9.98
N LEU A 103 -4.80 -8.22 -9.51
CA LEU A 103 -4.40 -8.28 -8.10
C LEU A 103 -4.37 -6.90 -7.46
N LEU A 104 -5.11 -6.72 -6.36
CA LEU A 104 -4.94 -5.61 -5.43
C LEU A 104 -4.13 -6.13 -4.24
N LEU A 105 -2.85 -5.76 -4.20
CA LEU A 105 -1.84 -6.31 -3.31
C LEU A 105 -1.57 -5.38 -2.13
N GLU A 106 -1.49 -5.92 -0.93
CA GLU A 106 -1.01 -5.17 0.24
C GLU A 106 0.51 -5.07 0.27
N LYS A 107 0.97 -4.01 0.91
CA LYS A 107 2.37 -3.85 1.28
C LYS A 107 2.66 -4.56 2.65
N PRO A 108 3.86 -5.05 2.86
CA PRO A 108 4.92 -5.28 1.89
C PRO A 108 4.53 -6.38 0.91
N LEU A 109 5.15 -6.39 -0.27
CA LEU A 109 4.80 -7.35 -1.32
C LEU A 109 5.01 -8.81 -0.88
N GLY A 110 6.06 -9.05 -0.10
CA GLY A 110 6.41 -10.33 0.51
C GLY A 110 7.03 -10.14 1.90
N THR A 111 7.40 -11.22 2.56
CA THR A 111 8.13 -11.20 3.84
C THR A 111 9.61 -10.91 3.66
N ASP A 112 10.14 -11.21 2.47
CA ASP A 112 11.52 -11.06 2.07
C ASP A 112 11.62 -10.85 0.55
N LEU A 113 12.84 -10.72 0.04
CA LEU A 113 13.06 -10.47 -1.38
C LEU A 113 12.69 -11.66 -2.27
N GLU A 114 12.85 -12.90 -1.79
CA GLU A 114 12.51 -14.10 -2.55
C GLU A 114 11.01 -14.21 -2.77
N THR A 115 10.24 -14.10 -1.70
CA THR A 115 8.77 -14.16 -1.76
C THR A 115 8.15 -13.00 -2.52
N ALA A 116 8.71 -11.78 -2.40
CA ALA A 116 8.28 -10.63 -3.20
C ALA A 116 8.58 -10.82 -4.69
N ARG A 117 9.74 -11.39 -5.02
CA ARG A 117 10.09 -11.71 -6.42
C ARG A 117 9.12 -12.73 -7.01
N ALA A 118 8.79 -13.79 -6.28
CA ALA A 118 7.84 -14.80 -6.76
C ALA A 118 6.47 -14.18 -7.11
N VAL A 119 5.99 -13.21 -6.33
CA VAL A 119 4.74 -12.49 -6.63
C VAL A 119 4.89 -11.65 -7.90
N ALA A 120 5.98 -10.86 -8.00
CA ALA A 120 6.20 -9.98 -9.15
C ALA A 120 6.41 -10.78 -10.45
N ASP A 121 7.17 -11.87 -10.41
CA ASP A 121 7.43 -12.75 -11.55
C ASP A 121 6.12 -13.41 -12.02
N ALA A 122 5.26 -13.88 -11.12
CA ALA A 122 3.97 -14.44 -11.49
C ALA A 122 3.03 -13.40 -12.15
N VAL A 123 3.02 -12.16 -11.65
CA VAL A 123 2.27 -11.05 -12.27
C VAL A 123 2.77 -10.80 -13.69
N ALA A 124 4.09 -10.76 -13.89
CA ALA A 124 4.71 -10.53 -15.19
C ALA A 124 4.49 -11.72 -16.16
N GLU A 125 4.65 -12.96 -15.69
CA GLU A 125 4.46 -14.18 -16.48
C GLU A 125 3.04 -14.30 -17.02
N HIS A 126 2.06 -14.07 -16.15
CA HIS A 126 0.63 -14.17 -16.53
C HIS A 126 0.04 -12.87 -17.07
N GLN A 127 0.83 -11.80 -17.16
CA GLN A 127 0.45 -10.50 -17.71
C GLN A 127 -0.84 -9.92 -17.09
N VAL A 128 -1.06 -10.16 -15.81
CA VAL A 128 -2.23 -9.66 -15.09
C VAL A 128 -1.98 -8.25 -14.55
N ILE A 129 -3.03 -7.44 -14.48
CA ILE A 129 -2.99 -6.15 -13.82
C ILE A 129 -2.72 -6.36 -12.32
N SER A 130 -1.83 -5.56 -11.76
CA SER A 130 -1.63 -5.48 -10.32
C SER A 130 -1.56 -4.03 -9.85
N GLN A 131 -1.99 -3.80 -8.61
CA GLN A 131 -1.89 -2.52 -7.93
C GLN A 131 -1.50 -2.75 -6.48
N LEU A 132 -0.50 -1.99 -5.99
CA LEU A 132 -0.02 -2.09 -4.62
C LEU A 132 -0.69 -1.03 -3.74
N VAL A 133 -1.16 -1.42 -2.55
CA VAL A 133 -1.84 -0.54 -1.59
C VAL A 133 -0.80 0.27 -0.79
N LEU A 134 -0.10 1.18 -1.47
CA LEU A 134 0.68 2.24 -0.85
C LEU A 134 -0.27 3.43 -0.58
N THR A 135 -1.07 3.33 0.47
CA THR A 135 -2.22 4.19 0.74
C THR A 135 -1.95 5.68 0.55
N LYS A 136 -0.78 6.17 0.99
CA LYS A 136 -0.41 7.57 0.87
C LYS A 136 -0.37 8.07 -0.59
N ARG A 137 0.05 7.22 -1.55
CA ARG A 137 0.12 7.56 -2.99
C ARG A 137 -1.23 7.88 -3.61
N TYR A 138 -2.31 7.46 -2.97
CA TYR A 138 -3.68 7.69 -3.42
C TYR A 138 -4.35 8.91 -2.76
N HIS A 139 -3.64 9.62 -1.88
CA HIS A 139 -4.16 10.83 -1.27
C HIS A 139 -3.88 12.07 -2.12
N PRO A 140 -4.86 13.00 -2.32
CA PRO A 140 -4.67 14.20 -3.12
C PRO A 140 -3.51 15.08 -2.65
N ALA A 141 -3.38 15.28 -1.33
CA ALA A 141 -2.29 16.08 -0.77
C ALA A 141 -0.90 15.47 -1.03
N THR A 142 -0.78 14.13 -0.97
CA THR A 142 0.47 13.45 -1.32
C THR A 142 0.82 13.66 -2.79
N ARG A 143 -0.17 13.57 -3.68
CA ARG A 143 0.02 13.78 -5.12
C ARG A 143 0.43 15.22 -5.43
N ALA A 144 -0.19 16.19 -4.78
CA ALA A 144 0.20 17.59 -4.91
C ALA A 144 1.64 17.83 -4.44
N PHE A 145 2.00 17.27 -3.28
CA PHE A 145 3.38 17.30 -2.76
C PHE A 145 4.38 16.68 -3.75
N LEU A 146 4.12 15.48 -4.27
CA LEU A 146 5.01 14.80 -5.21
C LEU A 146 5.12 15.53 -6.55
N ALA A 147 4.03 16.09 -7.05
CA ALA A 147 4.02 16.90 -8.27
C ALA A 147 4.86 18.17 -8.10
N GLU A 148 4.79 18.82 -6.95
CA GLU A 148 5.61 19.98 -6.62
C GLU A 148 7.08 19.58 -6.43
N ALA A 149 7.37 18.50 -5.71
CA ALA A 149 8.73 17.98 -5.53
C ALA A 149 9.43 17.71 -6.85
N ALA A 150 8.72 17.17 -7.85
CA ALA A 150 9.25 16.88 -9.18
C ALA A 150 9.73 18.14 -9.96
N THR A 151 9.34 19.34 -9.53
CA THR A 151 9.75 20.62 -10.13
C THR A 151 10.94 21.26 -9.42
N ARG A 152 11.45 20.64 -8.35
CA ARG A 152 12.47 21.22 -7.47
C ARG A 152 13.80 20.47 -7.58
N GLU A 153 14.88 21.20 -7.36
CA GLU A 153 16.17 20.60 -7.06
C GLU A 153 16.20 20.25 -5.55
N VAL A 154 16.28 18.94 -5.24
CA VAL A 154 16.36 18.46 -3.87
C VAL A 154 17.77 17.97 -3.60
N THR A 155 18.42 18.55 -2.57
CA THR A 155 19.78 18.17 -2.12
C THR A 155 19.76 17.29 -0.87
N GLY A 156 18.68 17.33 -0.10
CA GLY A 156 18.52 16.50 1.09
C GLY A 156 17.08 16.43 1.58
N ALA A 157 16.75 15.40 2.37
CA ALA A 157 15.44 15.26 2.98
C ALA A 157 15.51 14.72 4.39
N ARG A 158 14.52 15.10 5.21
CA ARG A 158 14.22 14.49 6.50
C ARG A 158 12.82 13.93 6.50
N SER A 159 12.62 12.80 7.13
CA SER A 159 11.31 12.19 7.18
C SER A 159 11.08 11.34 8.42
N CYS A 160 9.81 11.11 8.75
CA CYS A 160 9.44 10.14 9.76
C CYS A 160 8.09 9.50 9.44
N TYR A 161 7.92 8.26 9.92
CA TYR A 161 6.62 7.63 10.05
C TYR A 161 6.50 6.99 11.43
N LEU A 162 5.69 7.61 12.28
CA LEU A 162 5.58 7.28 13.69
C LEU A 162 4.11 7.03 14.08
N HIS A 163 3.86 5.98 14.83
CA HIS A 163 2.55 5.67 15.44
C HIS A 163 2.68 4.72 16.63
N GLY A 164 1.56 4.44 17.32
CA GLY A 164 1.49 3.54 18.47
C GLY A 164 0.82 2.19 18.21
N ALA A 165 0.64 1.77 16.95
CA ALA A 165 -0.12 0.56 16.63
C ALA A 165 0.53 -0.76 17.08
N PHE A 166 1.80 -0.73 17.49
CA PHE A 166 2.48 -1.91 18.07
C PHE A 166 2.33 -1.99 19.60
N LEU A 167 1.84 -0.93 20.24
CA LEU A 167 1.71 -0.90 21.70
C LEU A 167 0.52 -1.76 22.15
N GLU A 168 -0.62 -1.62 21.47
CA GLU A 168 -1.87 -2.32 21.83
C GLU A 168 -2.90 -2.27 20.70
N GLY A 169 -4.00 -3.02 20.87
CA GLY A 169 -5.15 -3.01 19.98
C GLY A 169 -5.07 -3.98 18.80
N ASP A 170 -6.09 -3.92 17.94
CA ASP A 170 -6.31 -4.89 16.85
C ASP A 170 -5.20 -4.88 15.79
N PHE A 171 -4.41 -3.81 15.70
CA PHE A 171 -3.32 -3.69 14.76
C PHE A 171 -1.97 -4.17 15.32
N ALA A 172 -1.85 -4.47 16.60
CA ALA A 172 -0.68 -5.11 17.20
C ALA A 172 -0.62 -6.62 16.86
N THR A 173 -0.59 -6.91 15.57
CA THR A 173 -0.62 -8.29 15.05
C THR A 173 0.76 -8.96 15.16
N ALA A 174 0.77 -10.31 15.28
CA ALA A 174 2.01 -11.05 15.48
C ALA A 174 3.09 -10.74 14.43
N TRP A 175 2.73 -10.66 13.14
CA TRP A 175 3.69 -10.36 12.07
C TRP A 175 4.31 -8.95 12.18
N ARG A 176 3.54 -7.95 12.65
CA ARG A 176 4.05 -6.59 12.88
C ARG A 176 5.01 -6.52 14.05
N LEU A 177 4.69 -7.24 15.12
CA LEU A 177 5.56 -7.31 16.30
C LEU A 177 6.84 -8.08 16.01
N GLU A 178 6.78 -9.10 15.15
CA GLU A 178 7.94 -9.90 14.73
C GLU A 178 8.86 -9.14 13.77
N HIS A 179 8.29 -8.45 12.77
CA HIS A 179 9.07 -7.81 11.70
C HIS A 179 9.32 -6.31 11.91
N GLY A 180 8.58 -5.67 12.81
CA GLY A 180 8.78 -4.30 13.23
C GLY A 180 8.44 -3.23 12.19
N ALA A 181 8.85 -2.00 12.49
CA ALA A 181 8.53 -0.81 11.72
C ALA A 181 9.18 -0.81 10.32
N LEU A 182 10.34 -1.45 10.16
CA LEU A 182 11.01 -1.48 8.85
C LEU A 182 10.12 -2.14 7.78
N LEU A 183 9.51 -3.29 8.10
CA LEU A 183 8.69 -4.01 7.13
C LEU A 183 7.26 -3.45 7.04
N ASP A 184 6.70 -2.87 8.12
CA ASP A 184 5.34 -2.32 8.10
C ASP A 184 5.28 -0.87 7.59
N LEU A 185 6.18 0.00 8.03
CA LEU A 185 6.17 1.44 7.74
C LEU A 185 7.16 1.83 6.63
N GLY A 186 8.27 1.11 6.57
CA GLY A 186 9.34 1.34 5.58
C GLY A 186 8.85 1.42 4.14
N PRO A 187 7.97 0.51 3.66
CA PRO A 187 7.45 0.59 2.30
C PRO A 187 6.85 1.95 1.93
N HIS A 188 6.08 2.54 2.84
CA HIS A 188 5.44 3.83 2.60
C HIS A 188 6.43 4.99 2.54
N LEU A 189 7.44 4.99 3.44
CA LEU A 189 8.36 6.11 3.55
C LEU A 189 9.46 6.04 2.50
N LEU A 190 9.98 4.84 2.22
CA LEU A 190 10.94 4.64 1.12
C LEU A 190 10.31 4.99 -0.23
N ASP A 191 9.07 4.58 -0.49
CA ASP A 191 8.33 4.96 -1.70
C ASP A 191 8.18 6.48 -1.86
N LEU A 192 7.86 7.19 -0.78
CA LEU A 192 7.76 8.66 -0.81
C LEU A 192 9.10 9.32 -1.09
N LEU A 193 10.17 8.87 -0.45
CA LEU A 193 11.53 9.42 -0.64
C LEU A 193 12.08 9.11 -2.02
N ASP A 194 11.90 7.87 -2.48
CA ASP A 194 12.31 7.40 -3.82
C ASP A 194 11.66 8.23 -4.93
N THR A 195 10.38 8.63 -4.72
CA THR A 195 9.62 9.42 -5.68
C THR A 195 9.86 10.93 -5.55
N ALA A 196 9.98 11.44 -4.31
CA ALA A 196 10.04 12.89 -4.07
C ALA A 196 11.44 13.47 -4.24
N VAL A 197 12.49 12.68 -4.02
CA VAL A 197 13.89 13.14 -4.08
C VAL A 197 14.56 12.71 -5.39
N ALA A 198 14.71 11.43 -5.58
CA ALA A 198 15.20 10.70 -6.76
C ALA A 198 15.25 9.21 -6.40
N PRO A 199 15.45 8.29 -7.37
CA PRO A 199 15.62 6.87 -7.07
C PRO A 199 16.70 6.62 -6.01
N ILE A 200 16.36 5.80 -5.01
CA ILE A 200 17.26 5.43 -3.93
C ILE A 200 18.24 4.36 -4.46
N VAL A 201 19.53 4.60 -4.29
CA VAL A 201 20.61 3.67 -4.72
C VAL A 201 21.22 2.90 -3.55
N SER A 202 21.16 3.42 -2.33
CA SER A 202 21.61 2.71 -1.13
C SER A 202 20.77 3.08 0.09
N VAL A 203 20.61 2.11 1.00
CA VAL A 203 19.93 2.30 2.30
C VAL A 203 20.80 1.69 3.39
N ARG A 204 21.09 2.46 4.44
CA ARG A 204 21.70 1.97 5.67
C ARG A 204 20.73 2.15 6.83
N ALA A 205 20.63 1.12 7.67
CA ALA A 205 19.75 1.15 8.84
C ALA A 205 20.56 1.14 10.13
N THR A 206 20.04 1.76 11.19
CA THR A 206 20.57 1.73 12.54
C THR A 206 19.43 1.71 13.54
N GLY A 207 19.53 0.90 14.58
CA GLY A 207 18.53 0.80 15.63
C GLY A 207 17.77 -0.53 15.64
N ASP A 208 16.65 -0.56 16.33
CA ASP A 208 15.82 -1.75 16.52
C ASP A 208 14.46 -1.55 15.81
N PRO A 209 14.17 -2.35 14.77
CA PRO A 209 12.91 -2.21 14.02
C PRO A 209 11.64 -2.42 14.86
N THR A 210 11.73 -3.10 16.02
CA THR A 210 10.60 -3.28 16.93
C THR A 210 10.35 -2.07 17.84
N ARG A 211 11.30 -1.14 17.93
CA ARG A 211 11.24 0.05 18.79
C ARG A 211 11.41 1.33 17.99
N TRP A 212 12.60 1.54 17.46
CA TRP A 212 12.97 2.73 16.68
C TRP A 212 14.09 2.38 15.71
N ILE A 213 13.90 2.64 14.45
CA ILE A 213 14.90 2.43 13.41
C ILE A 213 15.09 3.70 12.57
N GLU A 214 16.34 4.04 12.33
CA GLU A 214 16.78 5.13 11.47
C GLU A 214 17.29 4.57 10.16
N LEU A 215 16.90 5.18 9.05
CA LEU A 215 17.41 4.90 7.72
C LEU A 215 18.16 6.12 7.20
N THR A 216 19.29 5.87 6.54
CA THR A 216 19.97 6.87 5.71
C THR A 216 19.97 6.34 4.27
N CYS A 217 19.37 7.10 3.35
CA CYS A 217 19.28 6.76 1.95
C CYS A 217 20.16 7.69 1.11
N GLU A 218 20.88 7.13 0.14
CA GLU A 218 21.58 7.86 -0.92
C GLU A 218 20.78 7.76 -2.21
N HIS A 219 20.68 8.87 -2.96
CA HIS A 219 19.87 8.96 -4.16
C HIS A 219 20.73 9.13 -5.42
N GLU A 220 20.19 8.75 -6.58
CA GLU A 220 20.93 8.84 -7.88
C GLU A 220 21.41 10.27 -8.20
N ASN A 221 20.69 11.30 -7.76
CA ASN A 221 21.06 12.70 -7.95
C ASN A 221 22.12 13.21 -6.94
N GLY A 222 22.64 12.32 -6.06
CA GLY A 222 23.61 12.66 -5.02
C GLY A 222 22.99 13.23 -3.74
N ALA A 223 21.67 13.38 -3.67
CA ALA A 223 20.98 13.80 -2.44
C ALA A 223 21.04 12.71 -1.37
N VAL A 224 20.92 13.12 -0.11
CA VAL A 224 20.83 12.22 1.04
C VAL A 224 19.54 12.46 1.79
N SER A 225 18.83 11.39 2.15
CA SER A 225 17.64 11.48 3.00
C SER A 225 17.76 10.65 4.26
N GLN A 226 17.06 11.08 5.31
CA GLN A 226 16.95 10.40 6.59
C GLN A 226 15.48 10.06 6.87
N ALA A 227 15.24 8.87 7.43
CA ALA A 227 13.92 8.40 7.77
C ALA A 227 13.89 7.72 9.15
N SER A 228 13.04 8.23 10.05
CA SER A 228 12.78 7.64 11.36
C SER A 228 11.50 6.84 11.33
N LEU A 229 11.53 5.56 11.70
CA LEU A 229 10.38 4.68 11.74
C LEU A 229 10.15 4.12 13.13
N SER A 230 8.93 4.19 13.65
CA SER A 230 8.52 3.50 14.87
C SER A 230 7.01 3.23 14.91
N GLY A 231 6.65 2.00 15.25
CA GLY A 231 5.28 1.59 15.57
C GLY A 231 4.99 1.63 17.09
N SER A 232 5.97 2.01 17.91
CA SER A 232 5.93 1.93 19.37
C SER A 232 6.01 3.30 20.05
N VAL A 233 5.52 4.35 19.38
CA VAL A 233 5.48 5.72 19.92
C VAL A 233 4.05 6.11 20.23
N ASN A 234 3.76 6.45 21.48
CA ASN A 234 2.43 6.90 21.87
C ASN A 234 2.18 8.33 21.38
N LEU A 235 1.59 8.43 20.20
CA LEU A 235 1.13 9.68 19.57
C LEU A 235 -0.39 9.72 19.51
N PRO A 236 -1.02 10.90 19.63
CA PRO A 236 -2.47 11.04 19.48
C PRO A 236 -2.99 10.57 18.12
N ARG A 237 -2.17 10.69 17.08
CA ARG A 237 -2.42 10.24 15.71
C ARG A 237 -1.12 9.74 15.07
N ALA A 238 -1.23 8.81 14.13
CA ALA A 238 -0.12 8.43 13.28
C ALA A 238 0.40 9.65 12.52
N ARG A 239 1.71 9.80 12.42
CA ARG A 239 2.34 10.92 11.74
C ARG A 239 3.32 10.44 10.69
N THR A 240 3.13 10.90 9.45
CA THR A 240 4.13 10.84 8.40
C THR A 240 4.48 12.26 8.02
N ARG A 241 5.78 12.59 8.09
CA ARG A 241 6.29 13.89 7.69
C ARG A 241 7.49 13.70 6.76
N VAL A 242 7.54 14.48 5.68
CA VAL A 242 8.66 14.56 4.74
C VAL A 242 8.97 16.03 4.51
N GLU A 243 10.24 16.39 4.69
CA GLU A 243 10.77 17.74 4.49
C GLU A 243 11.87 17.65 3.43
N LEU A 244 11.70 18.38 2.34
CA LEU A 244 12.67 18.44 1.23
C LEU A 244 13.40 19.77 1.26
N PHE A 245 14.72 19.72 1.11
CA PHE A 245 15.62 20.85 1.15
C PHE A 245 16.45 20.92 -0.12
N GLY A 246 16.67 22.15 -0.60
CA GLY A 246 17.47 22.48 -1.78
C GLY A 246 17.77 23.96 -1.84
N PRO A 247 18.16 24.50 -3.02
CA PRO A 247 18.46 25.92 -3.17
C PRO A 247 17.22 26.84 -3.00
N GLY A 248 16.00 26.29 -3.14
CA GLY A 248 14.75 27.02 -2.92
C GLY A 248 14.22 26.91 -1.50
N GLU A 249 12.97 27.33 -1.32
CA GLU A 249 12.25 27.17 -0.05
C GLU A 249 12.03 25.66 0.25
N GLU A 250 11.97 25.31 1.53
CA GLU A 250 11.62 23.96 1.93
C GLU A 250 10.23 23.56 1.42
N LEU A 251 10.06 22.29 1.09
CA LEU A 251 8.76 21.70 0.78
C LEU A 251 8.41 20.66 1.83
N VAL A 252 7.27 20.81 2.48
CA VAL A 252 6.85 19.98 3.60
C VAL A 252 5.55 19.22 3.26
N TYR A 253 5.57 17.92 3.50
CA TYR A 253 4.41 17.05 3.57
C TYR A 253 4.22 16.57 5.00
N ASP A 254 3.04 16.75 5.58
CA ASP A 254 2.71 16.29 6.93
C ASP A 254 1.29 15.74 6.96
N THR A 255 1.12 14.53 7.52
CA THR A 255 -0.18 13.87 7.60
C THR A 255 -0.97 14.22 8.85
N ALA A 256 -0.51 15.14 9.69
CA ALA A 256 -1.18 15.48 10.95
C ALA A 256 -2.65 15.90 10.76
N ASP A 257 -2.95 16.59 9.65
CA ASP A 257 -4.28 17.13 9.33
C ASP A 257 -4.91 16.47 8.08
N ILE A 258 -4.40 15.32 7.66
CA ILE A 258 -4.89 14.60 6.47
C ILE A 258 -5.98 13.60 6.85
N ASP A 259 -7.12 13.65 6.15
CA ASP A 259 -8.13 12.60 6.21
C ASP A 259 -7.75 11.43 5.29
N HIS A 260 -7.25 10.36 5.86
CA HIS A 260 -6.87 9.16 5.12
C HIS A 260 -8.02 8.48 4.38
N GLU A 261 -9.27 8.80 4.69
CA GLU A 261 -10.43 8.27 3.98
C GLU A 261 -10.49 8.73 2.51
N GLU A 262 -9.90 9.85 2.18
CA GLU A 262 -9.81 10.37 0.80
C GLU A 262 -9.00 9.46 -0.14
N CYS A 263 -8.15 8.57 0.39
CA CYS A 263 -7.37 7.63 -0.41
C CYS A 263 -8.26 6.58 -1.11
N TRP A 264 -9.31 6.11 -0.46
CA TRP A 264 -10.02 4.90 -0.87
C TRP A 264 -10.79 5.03 -2.18
N PRO A 265 -11.54 6.11 -2.42
CA PRO A 265 -12.21 6.30 -3.71
C PRO A 265 -11.22 6.36 -4.88
N ILE A 266 -10.06 6.99 -4.67
CA ILE A 266 -9.03 7.13 -5.70
C ILE A 266 -8.38 5.78 -5.99
N LEU A 267 -7.94 5.06 -4.94
CA LEU A 267 -7.37 3.72 -5.06
C LEU A 267 -8.31 2.77 -5.78
N ARG A 268 -9.59 2.74 -5.38
CA ARG A 268 -10.62 1.90 -6.01
C ARG A 268 -10.80 2.23 -7.48
N ARG A 269 -10.96 3.50 -7.81
CA ARG A 269 -11.18 3.97 -9.18
C ARG A 269 -9.99 3.64 -10.08
N GLU A 270 -8.77 3.87 -9.63
CA GLU A 270 -7.56 3.58 -10.40
C GLU A 270 -7.40 2.07 -10.62
N PHE A 271 -7.61 1.26 -9.59
CA PHE A 271 -7.58 -0.19 -9.74
C PHE A 271 -8.61 -0.68 -10.77
N ALA A 272 -9.87 -0.24 -10.62
CA ALA A 272 -10.91 -0.62 -11.56
C ALA A 272 -10.63 -0.13 -12.99
N THR A 273 -10.10 1.09 -13.14
CA THR A 273 -9.68 1.62 -14.44
C THR A 273 -8.58 0.74 -15.05
N ALA A 274 -7.56 0.41 -14.28
CA ALA A 274 -6.46 -0.45 -14.74
C ALA A 274 -6.99 -1.81 -15.21
N VAL A 275 -7.89 -2.44 -14.45
CA VAL A 275 -8.52 -3.72 -14.85
C VAL A 275 -9.32 -3.59 -16.15
N ARG A 276 -10.03 -2.49 -16.36
CA ARG A 276 -10.86 -2.29 -17.57
C ARG A 276 -10.05 -1.90 -18.80
N THR A 277 -8.95 -1.17 -18.64
CA THR A 277 -8.15 -0.65 -19.75
C THR A 277 -6.90 -1.48 -20.06
N GLY A 278 -6.48 -2.35 -19.15
CA GLY A 278 -5.20 -3.06 -19.25
C GLY A 278 -3.98 -2.17 -18.95
N GLN A 279 -4.17 -0.95 -18.44
CA GLN A 279 -3.09 0.00 -18.17
C GLN A 279 -3.00 0.30 -16.67
N GLY A 280 -1.94 -0.19 -16.02
CA GLY A 280 -1.66 0.06 -14.59
C GLY A 280 -1.13 1.48 -14.33
N THR A 281 -1.14 1.86 -13.06
CA THR A 281 -0.67 3.18 -12.58
C THR A 281 0.84 3.25 -12.35
N GLY A 282 1.56 2.14 -12.50
CA GLY A 282 2.98 2.03 -12.15
C GLY A 282 3.24 1.78 -10.64
N ILE A 283 2.20 1.82 -9.80
CA ILE A 283 2.28 1.41 -8.39
C ILE A 283 1.81 -0.04 -8.32
N ASP A 284 2.57 -0.94 -8.86
CA ASP A 284 2.24 -2.34 -9.13
C ASP A 284 3.18 -3.31 -8.40
N ALA A 285 3.14 -4.60 -8.76
CA ALA A 285 4.01 -5.62 -8.18
C ALA A 285 5.49 -5.40 -8.50
N ALA A 286 5.83 -4.83 -9.67
CA ALA A 286 7.22 -4.51 -10.02
C ALA A 286 7.77 -3.39 -9.13
N HIS A 287 6.96 -2.35 -8.90
CA HIS A 287 7.29 -1.29 -7.93
C HIS A 287 7.37 -1.85 -6.50
N GLY A 288 6.47 -2.74 -6.11
CA GLY A 288 6.54 -3.44 -4.82
C GLY A 288 7.84 -4.23 -4.64
N LEU A 289 8.30 -4.90 -5.69
CA LEU A 289 9.59 -5.61 -5.68
C LEU A 289 10.78 -4.64 -5.58
N HIS A 290 10.71 -3.46 -6.23
CA HIS A 290 11.73 -2.42 -6.06
C HIS A 290 11.82 -1.97 -4.60
N ILE A 291 10.70 -1.62 -3.97
CA ILE A 291 10.67 -1.25 -2.55
C ILE A 291 11.19 -2.40 -1.66
N GLN A 292 10.85 -3.65 -1.98
CA GLN A 292 11.34 -4.80 -1.21
C GLN A 292 12.88 -4.98 -1.32
N ARG A 293 13.50 -4.62 -2.46
CA ARG A 293 14.96 -4.58 -2.59
C ARG A 293 15.59 -3.54 -1.67
N LEU A 294 15.00 -2.36 -1.59
CA LEU A 294 15.44 -1.30 -0.66
C LEU A 294 15.34 -1.76 0.79
N LEU A 295 14.22 -2.37 1.19
CA LEU A 295 14.03 -2.94 2.53
C LEU A 295 15.04 -4.04 2.84
N ALA A 296 15.34 -4.90 1.88
CA ALA A 296 16.31 -5.99 2.05
C ALA A 296 17.75 -5.47 2.23
N SER A 297 18.10 -4.35 1.57
CA SER A 297 19.40 -3.68 1.75
C SER A 297 19.51 -2.91 3.06
N ALA A 298 18.38 -2.52 3.65
CA ALA A 298 18.30 -1.73 4.88
C ALA A 298 18.46 -2.55 6.17
N ARG A 299 18.89 -3.80 6.12
CA ARG A 299 19.09 -4.60 7.32
C ARG A 299 20.28 -4.07 8.12
N PRO A 300 20.16 -3.93 9.47
CA PRO A 300 21.25 -3.51 10.35
C PRO A 300 22.44 -4.47 10.32
#